data_c1ec10a74fb94789bd76837ee4c49c6b
#
_entry.id   c1ec10a74fb94789bd76837ee4c49c6b
#
_cell.length_a   1.000
_cell.length_b   1.000
_cell.length_c   1.000
_cell.angle_alpha   90.00
_cell.angle_beta   90.00
_cell.angle_gamma   90.00
#
_symmetry.space_group_name_H-M   'P 1'
#
loop_
_entity.id
_entity.type
_entity.pdbx_description
1 polymer ?
#
loop_
_entity_poly.entity_id
_entity_poly.type
_entity_poly.pdbx_seq_one_letter_code
_entity_poly.pdbx_strand_id
1 'polypeptide(L)'
;MRYYDITNSQIKSERQIRNENPNTSFALPLSAAALAGLNMAILQEDARPSYDADTQTVIDGDIEERSGSYYQTFTVIDRSAEAIANDLANKKSQVRAQRDAKLAESDWAILPDSPLSDADKTIYQNYRTALRDVPAQAGFPENALPEGPNESPYASWTYDSTNFVWNAPLPKPEGAISWDEEAYQEDNTTGWF
;
A
#
# COMPACT_ATOMS: atom_id res chain seq x y z
N MET A 1 -19.39 -13.16 9.51
CA MET A 1 -20.06 -14.16 8.64
C MET A 1 -21.24 -13.46 7.97
N ARG A 2 -21.45 -13.68 6.66
CA ARG A 2 -22.57 -13.15 5.90
C ARG A 2 -23.56 -14.29 5.62
N TYR A 3 -24.85 -13.96 5.57
CA TYR A 3 -25.93 -14.91 5.32
C TYR A 3 -26.76 -14.42 4.14
N TYR A 4 -27.31 -15.34 3.38
CA TYR A 4 -28.20 -15.06 2.26
C TYR A 4 -29.64 -15.41 2.63
N ASP A 5 -30.52 -14.42 2.55
CA ASP A 5 -31.98 -14.61 2.68
C ASP A 5 -32.51 -15.03 1.33
N ILE A 6 -32.86 -16.33 1.23
CA ILE A 6 -33.28 -16.96 -0.03
C ILE A 6 -34.64 -16.42 -0.47
N THR A 7 -35.49 -16.05 0.47
CA THR A 7 -36.84 -15.55 0.18
C THR A 7 -36.79 -14.15 -0.42
N ASN A 8 -35.93 -13.27 0.15
CA ASN A 8 -35.91 -11.86 -0.21
C ASN A 8 -34.70 -11.49 -1.11
N SER A 9 -33.86 -12.47 -1.45
CA SER A 9 -32.62 -12.27 -2.23
C SER A 9 -31.73 -11.18 -1.64
N GLN A 10 -31.50 -11.20 -0.32
CA GLN A 10 -30.75 -10.19 0.40
C GLN A 10 -29.61 -10.79 1.21
N ILE A 11 -28.50 -10.06 1.28
CA ILE A 11 -27.39 -10.40 2.17
C ILE A 11 -27.66 -9.78 3.54
N LYS A 12 -27.58 -10.59 4.60
CA LYS A 12 -27.78 -10.15 5.99
C LYS A 12 -26.59 -10.51 6.86
N SER A 13 -26.30 -9.65 7.81
CA SER A 13 -25.41 -9.95 8.92
C SER A 13 -26.16 -10.71 10.02
N GLU A 14 -25.42 -11.44 10.87
CA GLU A 14 -26.02 -12.10 12.02
C GLU A 14 -26.79 -11.13 12.93
N ARG A 15 -26.28 -9.92 13.11
CA ARG A 15 -26.94 -8.88 13.90
C ARG A 15 -28.31 -8.48 13.31
N GLN A 16 -28.40 -8.33 12.00
CA GLN A 16 -29.67 -8.00 11.33
C GLN A 16 -30.70 -9.13 11.53
N ILE A 17 -30.28 -10.39 11.34
CA ILE A 17 -31.14 -11.55 11.55
C ILE A 17 -31.71 -11.59 12.97
N ARG A 18 -30.87 -11.35 13.97
CA ARG A 18 -31.30 -11.32 15.39
C ARG A 18 -32.25 -10.16 15.68
N ASN A 19 -31.98 -8.98 15.12
CA ASN A 19 -32.84 -7.82 15.30
C ASN A 19 -34.22 -7.99 14.67
N GLU A 20 -34.31 -8.69 13.53
CA GLU A 20 -35.57 -9.01 12.84
C GLU A 20 -36.36 -10.09 13.55
N ASN A 21 -35.72 -10.87 14.44
CA ASN A 21 -36.34 -11.96 15.21
C ASN A 21 -36.16 -11.80 16.73
N PRO A 22 -36.63 -10.70 17.33
CA PRO A 22 -36.31 -10.32 18.72
C PRO A 22 -36.86 -11.32 19.76
N ASN A 23 -37.87 -12.09 19.40
CA ASN A 23 -38.50 -13.08 20.28
C ASN A 23 -37.90 -14.48 20.15
N THR A 24 -36.84 -14.64 19.37
CA THR A 24 -36.18 -15.93 19.14
C THR A 24 -34.79 -15.93 19.74
N SER A 25 -34.50 -16.92 20.58
CA SER A 25 -33.14 -17.13 21.09
C SER A 25 -32.35 -18.00 20.12
N PHE A 26 -31.30 -17.45 19.53
CA PHE A 26 -30.39 -18.14 18.62
C PHE A 26 -29.07 -18.48 19.29
N ALA A 27 -28.51 -19.65 18.98
CA ALA A 27 -27.14 -19.99 19.32
C ALA A 27 -26.12 -19.06 18.63
N LEU A 28 -24.88 -19.03 19.11
CA LEU A 28 -23.73 -18.33 18.51
C LEU A 28 -22.67 -19.37 18.08
N PRO A 29 -22.36 -19.46 16.78
CA PRO A 29 -23.03 -18.83 15.62
C PRO A 29 -24.43 -19.41 15.38
N LEU A 30 -25.18 -18.82 14.43
CA LEU A 30 -26.49 -19.34 14.04
C LEU A 30 -26.36 -20.79 13.58
N SER A 31 -27.21 -21.68 14.14
CA SER A 31 -27.20 -23.09 13.77
C SER A 31 -27.80 -23.33 12.37
N ALA A 32 -27.41 -24.43 11.72
CA ALA A 32 -27.97 -24.81 10.43
C ALA A 32 -29.50 -24.98 10.49
N ALA A 33 -30.03 -25.51 11.60
CA ALA A 33 -31.49 -25.65 11.82
C ALA A 33 -32.18 -24.28 11.92
N ALA A 34 -31.57 -23.29 12.59
CA ALA A 34 -32.13 -21.94 12.68
C ALA A 34 -32.12 -21.25 11.31
N LEU A 35 -31.06 -21.41 10.54
CA LEU A 35 -30.97 -20.87 9.17
C LEU A 35 -32.02 -21.50 8.26
N ALA A 36 -32.17 -22.82 8.29
CA ALA A 36 -33.20 -23.53 7.51
C ALA A 36 -34.62 -23.07 7.87
N GLY A 37 -34.91 -22.90 9.18
CA GLY A 37 -36.20 -22.38 9.65
C GLY A 37 -36.54 -20.96 9.21
N LEU A 38 -35.51 -20.16 8.93
CA LEU A 38 -35.62 -18.76 8.42
C LEU A 38 -35.52 -18.69 6.89
N ASN A 39 -35.37 -19.80 6.18
CA ASN A 39 -35.05 -19.87 4.75
C ASN A 39 -33.79 -19.06 4.38
N MET A 40 -32.75 -19.26 5.17
CA MET A 40 -31.45 -18.59 5.01
C MET A 40 -30.32 -19.60 4.83
N ALA A 41 -29.28 -19.20 4.17
CA ALA A 41 -28.04 -19.96 4.01
C ALA A 41 -26.83 -19.16 4.44
N ILE A 42 -25.73 -19.86 4.78
CA ILE A 42 -24.42 -19.24 4.90
C ILE A 42 -23.99 -18.81 3.49
N LEU A 43 -23.64 -17.54 3.34
CA LEU A 43 -23.07 -17.04 2.09
C LEU A 43 -21.56 -17.29 2.10
N GLN A 44 -21.13 -18.13 1.19
CA GLN A 44 -19.72 -18.37 0.89
C GLN A 44 -19.22 -17.31 -0.09
N GLU A 45 -17.92 -17.20 -0.27
CA GLU A 45 -17.30 -16.29 -1.23
C GLU A 45 -16.43 -17.11 -2.18
N ASP A 46 -16.55 -16.85 -3.46
CA ASP A 46 -15.60 -17.35 -4.45
C ASP A 46 -14.22 -16.72 -4.24
N ALA A 47 -13.19 -17.33 -4.81
CA ALA A 47 -11.88 -16.71 -4.86
C ALA A 47 -11.96 -15.39 -5.66
N ARG A 48 -11.39 -14.32 -5.12
CA ARG A 48 -11.32 -13.06 -5.86
C ARG A 48 -10.42 -13.23 -7.08
N PRO A 49 -10.87 -12.83 -8.27
CA PRO A 49 -10.06 -12.89 -9.47
C PRO A 49 -8.85 -11.95 -9.36
N SER A 50 -7.77 -12.29 -10.05
CA SER A 50 -6.67 -11.36 -10.28
C SER A 50 -7.10 -10.27 -11.27
N TYR A 51 -6.62 -9.06 -11.08
CA TYR A 51 -6.95 -7.91 -11.92
C TYR A 51 -5.79 -6.90 -11.92
N ASP A 52 -5.78 -6.02 -12.90
CA ASP A 52 -4.86 -4.89 -12.97
C ASP A 52 -5.45 -3.72 -12.17
N ALA A 53 -4.90 -3.44 -11.01
CA ALA A 53 -5.41 -2.40 -10.11
C ALA A 53 -5.31 -0.97 -10.68
N ASP A 54 -4.45 -0.73 -11.68
CA ASP A 54 -4.32 0.57 -12.32
C ASP A 54 -5.49 0.88 -13.25
N THR A 55 -6.03 -0.15 -13.91
CA THR A 55 -7.07 -0.02 -14.93
C THR A 55 -8.38 -0.68 -14.58
N GLN A 56 -8.38 -1.60 -13.60
CA GLN A 56 -9.52 -2.45 -13.28
C GLN A 56 -9.88 -2.40 -11.79
N THR A 57 -11.07 -2.85 -11.46
CA THR A 57 -11.52 -3.10 -10.09
C THR A 57 -12.40 -4.33 -10.03
N VAL A 58 -12.52 -4.92 -8.84
CA VAL A 58 -13.40 -6.07 -8.60
C VAL A 58 -14.62 -5.59 -7.84
N ILE A 59 -15.79 -5.95 -8.36
CA ILE A 59 -17.09 -5.71 -7.73
C ILE A 59 -17.74 -7.03 -7.34
N ASP A 60 -18.65 -6.96 -6.39
CA ASP A 60 -19.52 -8.09 -6.06
C ASP A 60 -20.41 -8.39 -7.30
N GLY A 61 -20.36 -9.62 -7.75
CA GLY A 61 -21.23 -10.14 -8.80
C GLY A 61 -22.52 -10.72 -8.22
N ASP A 62 -23.19 -11.58 -8.99
CA ASP A 62 -24.42 -12.24 -8.57
C ASP A 62 -24.14 -13.31 -7.51
N ILE A 63 -25.17 -13.63 -6.73
CA ILE A 63 -25.14 -14.78 -5.84
C ILE A 63 -25.59 -16.01 -6.62
N GLU A 64 -24.73 -17.02 -6.69
CA GLU A 64 -24.99 -18.28 -7.36
C GLU A 64 -25.28 -19.40 -6.38
N GLU A 65 -26.31 -20.20 -6.70
CA GLU A 65 -26.55 -21.46 -6.01
C GLU A 65 -25.80 -22.59 -6.71
N ARG A 66 -24.98 -23.31 -5.94
CA ARG A 66 -24.23 -24.48 -6.40
C ARG A 66 -24.42 -25.63 -5.41
N SER A 67 -25.13 -26.67 -5.83
CA SER A 67 -25.40 -27.88 -5.02
C SER A 67 -25.96 -27.57 -3.61
N GLY A 68 -26.91 -26.63 -3.51
CA GLY A 68 -27.55 -26.25 -2.25
C GLY A 68 -26.73 -25.29 -1.38
N SER A 69 -25.60 -24.78 -1.87
CA SER A 69 -24.79 -23.75 -1.22
C SER A 69 -24.82 -22.47 -2.04
N TYR A 70 -24.76 -21.32 -1.38
CA TYR A 70 -24.82 -20.00 -2.01
C TYR A 70 -23.45 -19.33 -1.98
N TYR A 71 -23.02 -18.79 -3.13
CA TYR A 71 -21.72 -18.20 -3.33
C TYR A 71 -21.85 -16.78 -3.86
N GLN A 72 -21.17 -15.84 -3.20
CA GLN A 72 -20.93 -14.50 -3.76
C GLN A 72 -19.88 -14.62 -4.85
N THR A 73 -20.24 -14.30 -6.07
CA THR A 73 -19.29 -14.22 -7.18
C THR A 73 -18.66 -12.84 -7.24
N PHE A 74 -17.59 -12.71 -8.02
CA PHE A 74 -16.88 -11.44 -8.23
C PHE A 74 -16.68 -11.20 -9.73
N THR A 75 -16.86 -9.97 -10.14
CA THR A 75 -16.66 -9.55 -11.54
C THR A 75 -15.57 -8.48 -11.62
N VAL A 76 -14.63 -8.68 -12.55
CA VAL A 76 -13.65 -7.64 -12.90
C VAL A 76 -14.29 -6.68 -13.88
N ILE A 77 -14.24 -5.39 -13.58
CA ILE A 77 -14.71 -4.34 -14.46
C ILE A 77 -13.62 -3.30 -14.69
N ASP A 78 -13.64 -2.63 -15.82
CA ASP A 78 -12.74 -1.52 -16.09
C ASP A 78 -13.12 -0.29 -15.24
N ARG A 79 -12.12 0.40 -14.73
CA ARG A 79 -12.29 1.65 -14.02
C ARG A 79 -12.60 2.77 -15.02
N SER A 80 -13.38 3.75 -14.62
CA SER A 80 -13.63 4.90 -15.47
C SER A 80 -12.34 5.70 -15.73
N ALA A 81 -12.22 6.29 -16.90
CA ALA A 81 -11.09 7.17 -17.24
C ALA A 81 -10.94 8.33 -16.25
N GLU A 82 -12.05 8.84 -15.72
CA GLU A 82 -12.05 9.88 -14.69
C GLU A 82 -11.44 9.37 -13.35
N ALA A 83 -11.80 8.16 -12.91
CA ALA A 83 -11.25 7.57 -11.69
C ALA A 83 -9.74 7.35 -11.80
N ILE A 84 -9.27 6.86 -12.95
CA ILE A 84 -7.84 6.68 -13.24
C ILE A 84 -7.11 8.04 -13.23
N ALA A 85 -7.69 9.05 -13.89
CA ALA A 85 -7.11 10.39 -13.95
C ALA A 85 -7.03 11.05 -12.56
N ASN A 86 -8.06 10.86 -11.73
CA ASN A 86 -8.09 11.39 -10.36
C ASN A 86 -7.03 10.72 -9.48
N ASP A 87 -6.86 9.40 -9.57
CA ASP A 87 -5.83 8.69 -8.82
C ASP A 87 -4.43 9.14 -9.24
N LEU A 88 -4.19 9.30 -10.54
CA LEU A 88 -2.92 9.84 -11.04
C LEU A 88 -2.67 11.27 -10.54
N ALA A 89 -3.70 12.13 -10.53
CA ALA A 89 -3.59 13.49 -10.00
C ALA A 89 -3.28 13.50 -8.51
N ASN A 90 -3.90 12.62 -7.74
CA ASN A 90 -3.64 12.44 -6.30
C ASN A 90 -2.21 11.96 -6.05
N LYS A 91 -1.73 10.93 -6.76
CA LYS A 91 -0.33 10.47 -6.68
C LYS A 91 0.64 11.62 -6.99
N LYS A 92 0.43 12.38 -8.07
CA LYS A 92 1.25 13.54 -8.40
C LYS A 92 1.28 14.61 -7.30
N SER A 93 0.14 14.84 -6.66
CA SER A 93 0.04 15.78 -5.54
C SER A 93 0.81 15.29 -4.32
N GLN A 94 0.69 14.00 -3.97
CA GLN A 94 1.40 13.39 -2.85
C GLN A 94 2.91 13.44 -3.05
N VAL A 95 3.42 13.06 -4.23
CA VAL A 95 4.86 13.10 -4.51
C VAL A 95 5.40 14.53 -4.47
N ARG A 96 4.64 15.53 -4.98
CA ARG A 96 5.02 16.95 -4.84
C ARG A 96 5.08 17.40 -3.38
N ALA A 97 4.11 17.00 -2.56
CA ALA A 97 4.12 17.34 -1.14
C ALA A 97 5.32 16.73 -0.40
N GLN A 98 5.65 15.46 -0.67
CA GLN A 98 6.85 14.81 -0.13
C GLN A 98 8.13 15.51 -0.57
N ARG A 99 8.25 15.86 -1.85
CA ARG A 99 9.37 16.63 -2.38
C ARG A 99 9.51 17.99 -1.70
N ASP A 100 8.40 18.72 -1.52
CA ASP A 100 8.39 20.02 -0.88
C ASP A 100 8.82 19.94 0.59
N ALA A 101 8.41 18.89 1.30
CA ALA A 101 8.89 18.61 2.66
C ALA A 101 10.41 18.41 2.68
N LYS A 102 10.97 17.58 1.79
CA LYS A 102 12.42 17.36 1.68
C LYS A 102 13.17 18.65 1.32
N LEU A 103 12.62 19.50 0.47
CA LEU A 103 13.18 20.82 0.18
C LEU A 103 13.22 21.69 1.42
N ALA A 104 12.13 21.77 2.19
CA ALA A 104 12.06 22.55 3.42
C ALA A 104 13.04 22.01 4.49
N GLU A 105 13.13 20.71 4.67
CA GLU A 105 14.07 20.06 5.60
C GLU A 105 15.54 20.36 5.27
N SER A 106 15.87 20.63 4.03
CA SER A 106 17.22 20.93 3.58
C SER A 106 17.51 22.43 3.36
N ASP A 107 16.56 23.34 3.65
CA ASP A 107 16.75 24.80 3.44
C ASP A 107 17.91 25.37 4.25
N TRP A 108 18.12 24.91 5.47
CA TRP A 108 19.21 25.35 6.35
C TRP A 108 20.60 25.11 5.75
N ALA A 109 20.76 24.04 4.95
CA ALA A 109 22.05 23.62 4.42
C ALA A 109 22.66 24.62 3.41
N ILE A 110 21.80 25.41 2.76
CA ILE A 110 22.23 26.37 1.74
C ILE A 110 22.27 27.83 2.24
N LEU A 111 22.01 28.07 3.53
CA LEU A 111 22.10 29.42 4.11
C LEU A 111 23.54 29.90 4.16
N PRO A 112 23.77 31.22 4.07
CA PRO A 112 25.12 31.76 4.14
C PRO A 112 25.90 31.44 5.42
N ASP A 113 25.15 31.31 6.54
CA ASP A 113 25.66 31.01 7.87
C ASP A 113 25.60 29.51 8.23
N SER A 114 25.27 28.65 7.25
CA SER A 114 25.33 27.20 7.45
C SER A 114 26.73 26.74 7.86
N PRO A 115 26.85 25.86 8.88
CA PRO A 115 28.13 25.36 9.36
C PRO A 115 28.80 24.33 8.43
N LEU A 116 28.16 23.97 7.32
CA LEU A 116 28.66 22.99 6.37
C LEU A 116 29.91 23.50 5.61
N SER A 117 30.79 22.56 5.24
CA SER A 117 31.85 22.81 4.28
C SER A 117 31.30 23.21 2.90
N ASP A 118 32.10 23.87 2.05
CA ASP A 118 31.69 24.19 0.68
C ASP A 118 31.38 22.93 -0.15
N ALA A 119 32.11 21.84 0.11
CA ALA A 119 31.84 20.54 -0.53
C ALA A 119 30.46 19.99 -0.15
N ASP A 120 30.13 20.00 1.15
CA ASP A 120 28.82 19.52 1.64
C ASP A 120 27.69 20.43 1.14
N LYS A 121 27.89 21.75 1.14
CA LYS A 121 26.92 22.70 0.55
C LYS A 121 26.63 22.37 -0.91
N THR A 122 27.66 22.00 -1.68
CA THR A 122 27.49 21.59 -3.08
C THR A 122 26.68 20.32 -3.21
N ILE A 123 26.88 19.32 -2.33
CA ILE A 123 26.08 18.09 -2.31
C ILE A 123 24.61 18.44 -2.06
N TYR A 124 24.31 19.27 -1.07
CA TYR A 124 22.92 19.69 -0.79
C TYR A 124 22.31 20.50 -1.95
N GLN A 125 23.08 21.37 -2.61
CA GLN A 125 22.59 22.12 -3.78
C GLN A 125 22.19 21.18 -4.93
N ASN A 126 23.02 20.18 -5.22
CA ASN A 126 22.75 19.16 -6.24
C ASN A 126 21.52 18.32 -5.88
N TYR A 127 21.43 17.84 -4.64
CA TYR A 127 20.26 17.13 -4.13
C TYR A 127 18.97 17.94 -4.28
N ARG A 128 18.98 19.21 -3.89
CA ARG A 128 17.83 20.10 -4.02
C ARG A 128 17.46 20.40 -5.48
N THR A 129 18.44 20.43 -6.37
CA THR A 129 18.21 20.56 -7.81
C THR A 129 17.52 19.29 -8.33
N ALA A 130 18.02 18.10 -7.98
CA ALA A 130 17.39 16.83 -8.34
C ALA A 130 15.95 16.75 -7.83
N LEU A 131 15.65 17.19 -6.60
CA LEU A 131 14.29 17.25 -6.07
C LEU A 131 13.37 18.16 -6.91
N ARG A 132 13.85 19.34 -7.33
CA ARG A 132 13.05 20.26 -8.16
C ARG A 132 12.73 19.69 -9.53
N ASP A 133 13.63 18.86 -10.06
CA ASP A 133 13.50 18.26 -11.39
C ASP A 133 12.58 17.04 -11.42
N VAL A 134 12.26 16.43 -10.25
CA VAL A 134 11.40 15.22 -10.15
C VAL A 134 10.11 15.34 -10.97
N PRO A 135 9.33 16.43 -10.94
CA PRO A 135 8.07 16.49 -11.69
C PRO A 135 8.24 16.54 -13.21
N ALA A 136 9.44 16.82 -13.70
CA ALA A 136 9.78 16.88 -15.13
C ALA A 136 10.40 15.57 -15.64
N GLN A 137 10.73 14.64 -14.75
CA GLN A 137 11.35 13.36 -15.12
C GLN A 137 10.37 12.43 -15.81
N ALA A 138 10.88 11.65 -16.76
CA ALA A 138 10.13 10.53 -17.32
C ALA A 138 9.80 9.51 -16.21
N GLY A 139 8.53 9.04 -16.19
CA GLY A 139 8.07 8.13 -15.15
C GLY A 139 7.46 8.79 -13.90
N PHE A 140 7.45 10.14 -13.81
CA PHE A 140 6.72 10.82 -12.72
C PHE A 140 5.21 10.51 -12.78
N PRO A 141 4.55 10.13 -11.69
CA PRO A 141 4.98 10.18 -10.28
C PRO A 141 5.53 8.86 -9.69
N GLU A 142 5.84 7.87 -10.50
CA GLU A 142 6.24 6.54 -10.03
C GLU A 142 7.73 6.44 -9.65
N ASN A 143 8.53 7.43 -10.01
CA ASN A 143 9.95 7.47 -9.65
C ASN A 143 10.13 7.72 -8.15
N ALA A 144 11.11 7.03 -7.56
CA ALA A 144 11.53 7.32 -6.19
C ALA A 144 12.07 8.75 -6.08
N LEU A 145 11.81 9.41 -4.96
CA LEU A 145 12.42 10.70 -4.65
C LEU A 145 13.91 10.51 -4.33
N PRO A 146 14.77 11.49 -4.69
CA PRO A 146 16.15 11.54 -4.22
C PRO A 146 16.23 11.44 -2.70
N GLU A 147 17.20 10.67 -2.20
CA GLU A 147 17.49 10.56 -0.77
C GLU A 147 18.42 11.70 -0.33
N GLY A 148 18.19 12.22 0.86
CA GLY A 148 18.98 13.32 1.40
C GLY A 148 20.34 12.87 1.95
N PRO A 149 21.36 13.72 1.95
CA PRO A 149 22.69 13.39 2.48
C PRO A 149 22.73 13.06 3.98
N ASN A 150 21.69 13.42 4.71
CA ASN A 150 21.52 13.16 6.15
C ASN A 150 20.48 12.07 6.46
N GLU A 151 19.99 11.38 5.44
CA GLU A 151 18.93 10.36 5.59
C GLU A 151 19.50 8.93 5.61
N SER A 152 20.74 8.74 6.09
CA SER A 152 21.33 7.41 6.15
C SER A 152 20.45 6.44 6.93
N PRO A 153 20.04 5.32 6.33
CA PRO A 153 19.28 4.32 7.04
C PRO A 153 20.12 3.58 8.10
N TYR A 154 21.45 3.53 7.90
CA TYR A 154 22.38 2.84 8.79
C TYR A 154 23.75 3.52 8.80
N ALA A 155 24.48 3.38 9.91
CA ALA A 155 25.78 4.04 10.10
C ALA A 155 26.86 3.60 9.11
N SER A 156 26.82 2.34 8.65
CA SER A 156 27.79 1.76 7.71
C SER A 156 27.56 2.14 6.25
N TRP A 157 26.39 2.67 5.92
CA TRP A 157 26.05 2.99 4.54
C TRP A 157 26.74 4.25 4.04
N THR A 158 27.05 4.31 2.75
CA THR A 158 27.70 5.44 2.12
C THR A 158 26.76 6.16 1.15
N TYR A 159 26.78 7.49 1.18
CA TYR A 159 25.96 8.30 0.31
C TYR A 159 26.58 8.47 -1.07
N ASP A 160 25.85 8.09 -2.12
CA ASP A 160 26.18 8.39 -3.51
C ASP A 160 25.54 9.72 -3.91
N SER A 161 26.32 10.80 -3.90
CA SER A 161 25.84 12.13 -4.24
C SER A 161 25.59 12.34 -5.74
N THR A 162 25.90 11.37 -6.59
CA THR A 162 25.61 11.41 -8.03
C THR A 162 24.22 10.89 -8.32
N ASN A 163 23.87 9.76 -7.68
CA ASN A 163 22.58 9.12 -7.87
C ASN A 163 21.57 9.44 -6.74
N PHE A 164 22.00 10.15 -5.69
CA PHE A 164 21.19 10.53 -4.52
C PHE A 164 20.56 9.32 -3.82
N VAL A 165 21.38 8.33 -3.56
CA VAL A 165 20.98 7.09 -2.88
C VAL A 165 22.01 6.70 -1.83
N TRP A 166 21.56 5.95 -0.82
CA TRP A 166 22.43 5.33 0.16
C TRP A 166 22.77 3.90 -0.25
N ASN A 167 24.03 3.57 -0.27
CA ASN A 167 24.51 2.25 -0.63
C ASN A 167 24.98 1.49 0.60
N ALA A 168 24.49 0.27 0.76
CA ALA A 168 25.03 -0.67 1.72
C ALA A 168 26.49 -1.01 1.38
N PRO A 169 27.34 -1.29 2.38
CA PRO A 169 28.73 -1.69 2.15
C PRO A 169 28.86 -3.04 1.43
N LEU A 170 27.83 -3.88 1.50
CA LEU A 170 27.76 -5.15 0.78
C LEU A 170 26.64 -5.13 -0.24
N PRO A 171 26.83 -5.76 -1.43
CA PRO A 171 25.76 -5.88 -2.42
C PRO A 171 24.59 -6.70 -1.87
N LYS A 172 23.36 -6.28 -2.15
CA LYS A 172 22.16 -7.00 -1.73
C LYS A 172 22.02 -8.33 -2.48
N PRO A 173 22.04 -9.49 -1.80
CA PRO A 173 21.77 -10.77 -2.42
C PRO A 173 20.34 -10.91 -2.90
N GLU A 174 20.13 -11.79 -3.89
CA GLU A 174 18.78 -12.14 -4.32
C GLU A 174 18.01 -12.80 -3.16
N GLY A 175 16.78 -12.31 -2.91
CA GLY A 175 15.93 -12.81 -1.84
C GLY A 175 16.14 -12.16 -0.47
N ALA A 176 17.17 -11.40 -0.24
CA ALA A 176 17.35 -10.65 1.00
C ALA A 176 16.29 -9.52 1.12
N ILE A 177 15.71 -9.37 2.30
CA ILE A 177 14.61 -8.42 2.56
C ILE A 177 15.00 -7.27 3.48
N SER A 178 16.01 -7.44 4.33
CA SER A 178 16.42 -6.45 5.33
C SER A 178 17.92 -6.43 5.55
N TRP A 179 18.41 -5.30 6.08
CA TRP A 179 19.80 -5.12 6.51
C TRP A 179 19.86 -5.17 8.03
N ASP A 180 20.86 -5.86 8.57
CA ASP A 180 21.19 -5.91 9.99
C ASP A 180 22.54 -5.21 10.21
N GLU A 181 22.48 -4.03 10.77
CA GLU A 181 23.66 -3.20 11.03
C GLU A 181 24.55 -3.80 12.13
N GLU A 182 23.96 -4.43 13.15
CA GLU A 182 24.71 -5.03 14.26
C GLU A 182 25.54 -6.22 13.77
N ALA A 183 24.91 -7.10 12.98
CA ALA A 183 25.62 -8.23 12.37
C ALA A 183 26.76 -7.77 11.45
N TYR A 184 26.55 -6.70 10.68
CA TYR A 184 27.61 -6.15 9.84
C TYR A 184 28.77 -5.55 10.65
N GLN A 185 28.48 -4.85 11.75
CA GLN A 185 29.51 -4.24 12.60
C GLN A 185 30.37 -5.28 13.31
N GLU A 186 29.87 -6.51 13.51
CA GLU A 186 30.64 -7.60 14.15
C GLU A 186 31.70 -8.19 13.23
N ASP A 187 31.41 -8.40 11.92
CA ASP A 187 32.29 -9.15 11.04
C ASP A 187 32.60 -8.49 9.68
N ASN A 188 31.90 -7.40 9.31
CA ASN A 188 31.99 -6.69 8.02
C ASN A 188 31.70 -7.57 6.79
N THR A 189 31.07 -8.74 6.95
CA THR A 189 30.79 -9.71 5.88
C THR A 189 29.35 -10.14 5.79
N THR A 190 28.59 -10.03 6.88
CA THR A 190 27.16 -10.34 6.96
C THR A 190 26.36 -9.07 7.28
N GLY A 191 25.19 -8.93 6.74
CA GLY A 191 24.35 -7.77 7.00
C GLY A 191 22.99 -7.87 6.30
N TRP A 192 22.87 -8.73 5.28
CA TRP A 192 21.62 -8.96 4.57
C TRP A 192 20.92 -10.25 5.00
N PHE A 193 19.61 -10.20 5.28
CA PHE A 193 18.74 -11.30 5.71
C PHE A 193 17.45 -11.37 4.87
#